data_215e10d86e4b1b837f29d663177fdfa5
#
_entry.id   215e10d86e4b1b837f29d663177fdfa5
#
_cell.length_a   1.000
_cell.length_b   1.000
_cell.length_c   1.000
_cell.angle_alpha   90.00
_cell.angle_beta   90.00
_cell.angle_gamma   90.00
#
_symmetry.space_group_name_H-M   'P 1'
#
loop_
_entity.id
_entity.type
_entity.pdbx_description
1 polymer ?
#
loop_
_entity_poly.entity_id
_entity_poly.type
_entity_poly.pdbx_seq_one_letter_code
_entity_poly.pdbx_strand_id
1 'polypeptide(L)'
;MTSPSEASDQGFDDDLSTVRVDQFLPHPPAKVWRALTEPDLIAQWLMPSDFRLEVGHRYTMTSLPRPNTGYSGTTAAEVLAYETGRMLSVRWTDASGGPDAGRADWTITWTLQPEGRGTRLFLVHEGFDPDDPAQMTARTIMGGGWRSHVMDSLSAVLERL
;
A
#
# COMPACT_ATOMS: atom_id res chain seq x y z
N MET A 1 -16.23 -27.18 15.37
CA MET A 1 -16.30 -25.77 15.78
C MET A 1 -15.04 -25.05 15.36
N THR A 2 -15.19 -23.92 14.71
CA THR A 2 -14.04 -23.14 14.24
C THR A 2 -13.37 -22.43 15.39
N SER A 3 -12.03 -22.42 15.41
CA SER A 3 -11.29 -21.65 16.40
C SER A 3 -11.43 -20.15 16.14
N PRO A 4 -11.27 -19.31 17.16
CA PRO A 4 -11.35 -17.86 16.96
C PRO A 4 -10.33 -17.34 15.94
N SER A 5 -9.13 -17.92 15.86
CA SER A 5 -8.14 -17.47 14.88
C SER A 5 -8.54 -17.84 13.45
N GLU A 6 -9.12 -19.00 13.24
CA GLU A 6 -9.64 -19.36 11.92
C GLU A 6 -10.77 -18.42 11.50
N ALA A 7 -11.65 -18.08 12.40
CA ALA A 7 -12.73 -17.16 12.11
C ALA A 7 -12.19 -15.77 11.74
N SER A 8 -11.13 -15.31 12.41
CA SER A 8 -10.48 -14.03 12.08
C SER A 8 -9.85 -14.05 10.70
N ASP A 9 -9.16 -15.13 10.36
CA ASP A 9 -8.54 -15.27 9.04
C ASP A 9 -9.60 -15.30 7.96
N GLN A 10 -10.69 -16.00 8.18
CA GLN A 10 -11.82 -16.03 7.25
C GLN A 10 -12.43 -14.65 7.09
N GLY A 11 -12.49 -13.87 8.16
CA GLY A 11 -13.00 -12.51 8.11
C GLY A 11 -12.20 -11.62 7.18
N PHE A 12 -10.87 -11.76 7.13
CA PHE A 12 -10.05 -11.05 6.18
C PHE A 12 -10.29 -11.50 4.75
N ASP A 13 -10.42 -12.82 4.53
CA ASP A 13 -10.65 -13.37 3.21
C ASP A 13 -12.04 -13.02 2.69
N ASP A 14 -13.02 -12.88 3.59
CA ASP A 14 -14.37 -12.53 3.24
C ASP A 14 -14.54 -11.05 2.90
N ASP A 15 -13.62 -10.20 3.35
CA ASP A 15 -13.65 -8.77 3.03
C ASP A 15 -13.00 -8.51 1.68
N LEU A 16 -13.78 -8.70 0.63
CA LEU A 16 -13.29 -8.53 -0.74
C LEU A 16 -13.03 -7.08 -1.12
N SER A 17 -13.42 -6.12 -0.28
CA SER A 17 -13.13 -4.71 -0.53
C SER A 17 -11.74 -4.29 -0.07
N THR A 18 -11.01 -5.16 0.63
CA THR A 18 -9.79 -4.80 1.33
C THR A 18 -8.70 -5.84 1.16
N VAL A 19 -7.45 -5.38 1.09
CA VAL A 19 -6.25 -6.21 1.22
C VAL A 19 -5.55 -5.80 2.50
N ARG A 20 -5.17 -6.76 3.34
CA ARG A 20 -4.42 -6.51 4.57
C ARG A 20 -3.13 -7.30 4.54
N VAL A 21 -2.04 -6.62 4.86
CA VAL A 21 -0.72 -7.23 4.98
C VAL A 21 -0.10 -6.74 6.26
N ASP A 22 0.52 -7.62 7.04
CA ASP A 22 1.32 -7.19 8.16
C ASP A 22 2.66 -7.90 8.13
N GLN A 23 3.68 -7.22 8.63
CA GLN A 23 5.05 -7.71 8.54
C GLN A 23 5.85 -7.17 9.72
N PHE A 24 6.61 -8.04 10.38
CA PHE A 24 7.62 -7.58 11.32
C PHE A 24 8.87 -7.17 10.55
N LEU A 25 9.37 -5.98 10.86
CA LEU A 25 10.60 -5.43 10.29
C LEU A 25 11.60 -5.23 11.43
N PRO A 26 12.81 -5.83 11.36
CA PRO A 26 13.80 -5.71 12.44
C PRO A 26 14.53 -4.37 12.39
N HIS A 27 13.77 -3.27 12.34
CA HIS A 27 14.26 -1.90 12.25
C HIS A 27 13.36 -0.99 13.08
N PRO A 28 13.91 0.04 13.72
CA PRO A 28 13.09 0.92 14.57
C PRO A 28 12.07 1.72 13.76
N PRO A 29 10.95 2.12 14.37
CA PRO A 29 9.90 2.85 13.65
C PRO A 29 10.37 4.10 12.93
N ALA A 30 11.30 4.85 13.50
CA ALA A 30 11.82 6.05 12.85
C ALA A 30 12.47 5.74 11.50
N LYS A 31 13.15 4.61 11.40
CA LYS A 31 13.80 4.18 10.16
C LYS A 31 12.77 3.72 9.13
N VAL A 32 11.77 2.96 9.57
CA VAL A 32 10.67 2.54 8.70
C VAL A 32 9.90 3.76 8.19
N TRP A 33 9.65 4.72 9.05
CA TRP A 33 8.96 5.96 8.69
C TRP A 33 9.70 6.71 7.57
N ARG A 34 11.02 6.77 7.66
CA ARG A 34 11.83 7.40 6.59
C ARG A 34 11.58 6.73 5.24
N ALA A 35 11.58 5.40 5.20
CA ALA A 35 11.38 4.66 3.97
C ALA A 35 9.98 4.89 3.38
N LEU A 36 8.99 5.17 4.21
CA LEU A 36 7.62 5.44 3.77
C LEU A 36 7.40 6.88 3.32
N THR A 37 8.25 7.82 3.72
CA THR A 37 7.97 9.25 3.56
C THR A 37 9.04 10.05 2.83
N GLU A 38 10.21 9.49 2.59
CA GLU A 38 11.25 10.16 1.81
C GLU A 38 11.14 9.71 0.34
N PRO A 39 10.94 10.65 -0.60
CA PRO A 39 10.70 10.26 -2.01
C PRO A 39 11.81 9.42 -2.61
N ASP A 40 13.07 9.71 -2.28
CA ASP A 40 14.20 8.93 -2.78
C ASP A 40 14.16 7.48 -2.30
N LEU A 41 13.66 7.25 -1.10
CA LEU A 41 13.53 5.90 -0.55
C LEU A 41 12.30 5.20 -1.11
N ILE A 42 11.19 5.92 -1.24
CA ILE A 42 9.96 5.39 -1.86
C ILE A 42 10.27 4.91 -3.29
N ALA A 43 11.08 5.64 -4.03
CA ALA A 43 11.46 5.26 -5.38
C ALA A 43 12.22 3.93 -5.43
N GLN A 44 12.91 3.58 -4.36
CA GLN A 44 13.71 2.36 -4.32
C GLN A 44 12.91 1.11 -4.00
N TRP A 45 11.77 1.24 -3.31
CA TRP A 45 10.99 0.05 -2.95
C TRP A 45 9.59 0.05 -3.56
N LEU A 46 9.08 1.17 -4.03
CA LEU A 46 7.74 1.27 -4.59
C LEU A 46 7.80 1.82 -6.01
N MET A 47 7.78 3.14 -6.17
CA MET A 47 7.79 3.82 -7.47
C MET A 47 8.37 5.22 -7.33
N PRO A 48 9.06 5.74 -8.36
CA PRO A 48 9.46 7.15 -8.38
C PRO A 48 8.23 8.06 -8.27
N SER A 49 8.36 9.12 -7.50
CA SER A 49 7.27 10.07 -7.29
C SER A 49 7.79 11.43 -6.83
N ASP A 50 6.91 12.41 -6.85
CA ASP A 50 7.14 13.72 -6.24
C ASP A 50 6.43 13.83 -4.88
N PHE A 51 6.46 12.76 -4.11
CA PHE A 51 5.86 12.69 -2.79
C PHE A 51 6.37 13.80 -1.86
N ARG A 52 5.47 14.35 -1.07
CA ARG A 52 5.80 15.27 0.01
C ARG A 52 4.88 14.96 1.19
N LEU A 53 5.43 14.94 2.39
CA LEU A 53 4.66 14.64 3.60
C LEU A 53 3.89 15.89 4.02
N GLU A 54 2.74 16.10 3.37
CA GLU A 54 1.87 17.24 3.59
C GLU A 54 0.45 16.84 3.25
N VAL A 55 -0.48 17.01 4.17
CA VAL A 55 -1.90 16.66 3.93
C VAL A 55 -2.43 17.50 2.76
N GLY A 56 -3.07 16.82 1.82
CA GLY A 56 -3.60 17.46 0.62
C GLY A 56 -2.62 17.51 -0.54
N HIS A 57 -1.35 17.15 -0.32
CA HIS A 57 -0.37 17.13 -1.40
C HIS A 57 -0.74 16.04 -2.42
N ARG A 58 -0.87 16.44 -3.67
CA ARG A 58 -1.13 15.53 -4.79
C ARG A 58 0.16 15.22 -5.50
N TYR A 59 0.35 13.94 -5.84
CA TYR A 59 1.57 13.49 -6.51
C TYR A 59 1.25 12.35 -7.45
N THR A 60 2.20 12.04 -8.32
CA THR A 60 2.07 10.91 -9.24
C THR A 60 3.19 9.92 -9.03
N MET A 61 2.87 8.65 -9.26
CA MET A 61 3.84 7.57 -9.27
C MET A 61 3.77 6.88 -10.61
N THR A 62 4.92 6.54 -11.17
CA THR A 62 4.98 5.97 -12.52
C THR A 62 5.68 4.62 -12.48
N SER A 63 5.05 3.63 -13.12
CA SER A 63 5.62 2.32 -13.33
C SER A 63 5.24 1.85 -14.73
N LEU A 64 5.58 0.60 -15.07
CA LEU A 64 5.19 0.05 -16.36
C LEU A 64 3.70 -0.30 -16.35
N PRO A 65 2.98 -0.06 -17.47
CA PRO A 65 1.59 -0.51 -17.60
C PRO A 65 1.48 -2.02 -17.43
N ARG A 66 0.38 -2.47 -16.87
CA ARG A 66 0.10 -3.91 -16.72
C ARG A 66 -1.01 -4.30 -17.70
N PRO A 67 -0.71 -5.14 -18.70
CA PRO A 67 -1.72 -5.59 -19.67
C PRO A 67 -2.88 -6.30 -18.97
N ASN A 68 -4.08 -6.11 -19.50
CA ASN A 68 -5.32 -6.76 -19.04
C ASN A 68 -5.80 -6.35 -17.66
N THR A 69 -5.23 -5.29 -17.07
CA THR A 69 -5.66 -4.79 -15.76
C THR A 69 -6.32 -3.41 -15.83
N GLY A 70 -6.24 -2.74 -16.98
CA GLY A 70 -6.69 -1.36 -17.12
C GLY A 70 -5.75 -0.33 -16.50
N TYR A 71 -4.66 -0.75 -15.89
CA TYR A 71 -3.70 0.15 -15.26
C TYR A 71 -2.77 0.77 -16.31
N SER A 72 -2.74 2.09 -16.35
CA SER A 72 -1.97 2.85 -17.35
C SER A 72 -0.46 2.90 -17.06
N GLY A 73 -0.04 2.59 -15.85
CA GLY A 73 1.33 2.79 -15.41
C GLY A 73 1.52 4.07 -14.61
N THR A 74 0.51 4.93 -14.53
CA THR A 74 0.59 6.17 -13.75
C THR A 74 -0.51 6.19 -12.71
N THR A 75 -0.11 6.38 -11.46
CA THR A 75 -1.02 6.49 -10.32
C THR A 75 -1.07 7.93 -9.86
N ALA A 76 -2.26 8.49 -9.74
CA ALA A 76 -2.46 9.79 -9.10
C ALA A 76 -2.75 9.54 -7.62
N ALA A 77 -2.04 10.22 -6.74
CA ALA A 77 -2.13 10.01 -5.32
C ALA A 77 -2.30 11.32 -4.56
N GLU A 78 -2.83 11.21 -3.36
CA GLU A 78 -3.01 12.36 -2.46
C GLU A 78 -2.78 11.93 -1.03
N VAL A 79 -2.03 12.72 -0.27
CA VAL A 79 -1.85 12.48 1.16
C VAL A 79 -3.11 12.88 1.90
N LEU A 80 -3.76 11.92 2.55
CA LEU A 80 -5.03 12.16 3.26
C LEU A 80 -4.79 12.53 4.73
N ALA A 81 -3.89 11.82 5.40
CA ALA A 81 -3.63 12.01 6.82
C ALA A 81 -2.30 11.37 7.18
N TYR A 82 -1.68 11.84 8.25
CA TYR A 82 -0.53 11.16 8.83
C TYR A 82 -0.35 11.53 10.30
N GLU A 83 0.30 10.63 11.01
CA GLU A 83 0.84 10.87 12.34
C GLU A 83 2.32 10.48 12.29
N THR A 84 3.20 11.43 12.52
CA THR A 84 4.65 11.24 12.36
C THR A 84 5.14 9.99 13.10
N GLY A 85 5.78 9.11 12.36
CA GLY A 85 6.34 7.88 12.89
C GLY A 85 5.33 6.77 13.18
N ARG A 86 4.05 6.98 12.93
CA ARG A 86 3.00 6.03 13.32
C ARG A 86 2.03 5.65 12.22
N MET A 87 1.62 6.60 11.39
CA MET A 87 0.57 6.33 10.40
C MET A 87 0.69 7.24 9.19
N LEU A 88 0.48 6.67 8.02
CA LEU A 88 0.36 7.42 6.76
C LEU A 88 -0.80 6.84 5.97
N SER A 89 -1.73 7.70 5.56
CA SER A 89 -2.87 7.31 4.72
C SER A 89 -2.86 8.12 3.44
N VAL A 90 -2.95 7.45 2.30
CA VAL A 90 -2.95 8.08 0.98
C VAL A 90 -4.07 7.53 0.12
N ARG A 91 -4.53 8.34 -0.82
CA ARG A 91 -5.51 7.95 -1.83
C ARG A 91 -4.78 7.65 -3.14
N TRP A 92 -5.19 6.59 -3.82
CA TRP A 92 -4.65 6.21 -5.12
C TRP A 92 -5.76 6.12 -6.15
N THR A 93 -5.54 6.75 -7.31
CA THR A 93 -6.42 6.62 -8.48
C THR A 93 -5.56 6.42 -9.71
N ASP A 94 -6.13 5.84 -10.78
CA ASP A 94 -5.42 5.75 -12.05
C ASP A 94 -5.49 7.11 -12.74
N ALA A 95 -4.35 7.64 -13.15
CA ALA A 95 -4.23 8.96 -13.73
C ALA A 95 -4.52 9.01 -15.24
N SER A 96 -4.77 7.85 -15.89
CA SER A 96 -4.86 7.78 -17.33
C SER A 96 -6.06 8.50 -17.93
N GLY A 97 -7.16 8.61 -17.18
CA GLY A 97 -8.40 9.17 -17.70
C GLY A 97 -9.13 8.28 -18.70
N GLY A 98 -8.69 7.02 -18.88
CA GLY A 98 -9.36 6.07 -19.75
C GLY A 98 -10.67 5.55 -19.15
N PRO A 99 -11.43 4.74 -19.91
CA PRO A 99 -12.73 4.24 -19.45
C PRO A 99 -12.70 3.49 -18.14
N ASP A 100 -11.59 2.81 -17.85
CA ASP A 100 -11.43 2.04 -16.61
C ASP A 100 -10.72 2.81 -15.51
N ALA A 101 -10.18 3.97 -15.82
CA ALA A 101 -9.36 4.74 -14.88
C ALA A 101 -10.15 5.21 -13.66
N GLY A 102 -11.39 5.61 -13.85
CA GLY A 102 -12.21 6.11 -12.74
C GLY A 102 -12.67 5.05 -11.74
N ARG A 103 -12.40 3.76 -12.01
CA ARG A 103 -12.82 2.68 -11.12
C ARG A 103 -11.86 2.49 -9.95
N ALA A 104 -10.58 2.76 -10.16
CA ALA A 104 -9.59 2.64 -9.10
C ALA A 104 -9.64 3.90 -8.23
N ASP A 105 -10.23 3.78 -7.07
CA ASP A 105 -10.26 4.85 -6.05
C ASP A 105 -10.04 4.17 -4.72
N TRP A 106 -8.78 4.07 -4.34
CA TRP A 106 -8.35 3.28 -3.21
C TRP A 106 -7.72 4.14 -2.13
N THR A 107 -7.79 3.65 -0.90
CA THR A 107 -7.07 4.24 0.22
C THR A 107 -6.08 3.21 0.72
N ILE A 108 -4.83 3.62 0.86
CA ILE A 108 -3.78 2.77 1.41
C ILE A 108 -3.28 3.41 2.70
N THR A 109 -3.31 2.64 3.78
CA THR A 109 -2.88 3.12 5.09
C THR A 109 -1.78 2.21 5.64
N TRP A 110 -0.66 2.82 6.00
CA TRP A 110 0.43 2.17 6.72
C TRP A 110 0.36 2.58 8.19
N THR A 111 0.45 1.61 9.09
CA THR A 111 0.51 1.86 10.52
C THR A 111 1.73 1.16 11.10
N LEU A 112 2.47 1.87 11.93
CA LEU A 112 3.68 1.36 12.54
C LEU A 112 3.47 1.21 14.05
N GLN A 113 3.79 0.01 14.56
CA GLN A 113 3.76 -0.24 15.99
C GLN A 113 5.14 -0.72 16.43
N PRO A 114 5.73 -0.12 17.46
CA PRO A 114 6.97 -0.65 18.03
C PRO A 114 6.74 -2.08 18.51
N GLU A 115 7.66 -2.98 18.18
CA GLU A 115 7.62 -4.36 18.62
C GLU A 115 9.04 -4.80 18.95
N GLY A 116 9.36 -4.91 20.23
CA GLY A 116 10.73 -5.14 20.66
C GLY A 116 11.63 -4.02 20.17
N ARG A 117 12.70 -4.38 19.45
CA ARG A 117 13.61 -3.41 18.84
C ARG A 117 13.23 -3.07 17.40
N GLY A 118 12.17 -3.68 16.91
CA GLY A 118 11.72 -3.48 15.54
C GLY A 118 10.36 -2.84 15.47
N THR A 119 9.72 -3.06 14.33
CA THR A 119 8.44 -2.46 14.00
C THR A 119 7.51 -3.52 13.40
N ARG A 120 6.27 -3.57 13.87
CA ARG A 120 5.21 -4.27 13.18
C ARG A 120 4.56 -3.28 12.22
N LEU A 121 4.68 -3.53 10.92
CA LEU A 121 4.07 -2.71 9.89
C LEU A 121 2.76 -3.34 9.45
N PHE A 122 1.69 -2.55 9.51
CA PHE A 122 0.39 -2.93 8.96
C PHE A 122 0.10 -2.13 7.72
N LEU A 123 -0.37 -2.78 6.69
CA LEU A 123 -0.83 -2.13 5.46
C LEU A 123 -2.27 -2.54 5.21
N VAL A 124 -3.13 -1.55 5.00
CA VAL A 124 -4.53 -1.77 4.61
C VAL A 124 -4.76 -1.04 3.29
N HIS A 125 -5.15 -1.77 2.27
CA HIS A 125 -5.49 -1.24 0.95
C HIS A 125 -6.98 -1.52 0.75
N GLU A 126 -7.79 -0.48 0.71
CA GLU A 126 -9.24 -0.61 0.70
C GLU A 126 -9.87 0.20 -0.42
N GLY A 127 -11.12 -0.11 -0.73
CA GLY A 127 -11.88 0.55 -1.78
C GLY A 127 -12.11 -0.31 -3.02
N PHE A 128 -11.80 -1.61 -2.96
CA PHE A 128 -12.12 -2.52 -4.07
C PHE A 128 -13.61 -2.79 -4.10
N ASP A 129 -14.19 -2.75 -5.32
CA ASP A 129 -15.60 -3.08 -5.51
C ASP A 129 -15.75 -4.59 -5.75
N PRO A 130 -16.39 -5.33 -4.80
CA PRO A 130 -16.56 -6.77 -4.94
C PRO A 130 -17.44 -7.17 -6.13
N ASP A 131 -18.28 -6.29 -6.61
CA ASP A 131 -19.17 -6.56 -7.73
C ASP A 131 -18.53 -6.31 -9.09
N ASP A 132 -17.32 -5.76 -9.13
CA ASP A 132 -16.60 -5.48 -10.36
C ASP A 132 -15.47 -6.51 -10.56
N PRO A 133 -15.59 -7.40 -11.58
CA PRO A 133 -14.55 -8.41 -11.83
C PRO A 133 -13.15 -7.80 -12.06
N ALA A 134 -13.07 -6.63 -12.70
CA ALA A 134 -11.79 -5.95 -12.91
C ALA A 134 -11.16 -5.53 -11.58
N GLN A 135 -11.98 -5.04 -10.64
CA GLN A 135 -11.51 -4.69 -9.30
C GLN A 135 -11.05 -5.94 -8.53
N MET A 136 -11.73 -7.06 -8.70
CA MET A 136 -11.32 -8.29 -8.03
C MET A 136 -10.01 -8.84 -8.58
N THR A 137 -9.78 -8.71 -9.89
CA THR A 137 -8.49 -9.02 -10.49
C THR A 137 -7.40 -8.11 -9.94
N ALA A 138 -7.67 -6.81 -9.89
CA ALA A 138 -6.73 -5.84 -9.33
C ALA A 138 -6.41 -6.15 -7.86
N ARG A 139 -7.41 -6.53 -7.07
CA ARG A 139 -7.22 -6.90 -5.67
C ARG A 139 -6.22 -8.05 -5.52
N THR A 140 -6.36 -9.08 -6.33
CA THR A 140 -5.46 -10.24 -6.31
C THR A 140 -4.04 -9.83 -6.65
N ILE A 141 -3.87 -9.03 -7.70
CA ILE A 141 -2.56 -8.55 -8.16
C ILE A 141 -1.92 -7.66 -7.09
N MET A 142 -2.67 -6.70 -6.57
CA MET A 142 -2.16 -5.77 -5.57
C MET A 142 -1.79 -6.48 -4.27
N GLY A 143 -2.60 -7.45 -3.84
CA GLY A 143 -2.27 -8.23 -2.64
C GLY A 143 -0.95 -8.95 -2.76
N GLY A 144 -0.71 -9.60 -3.89
CA GLY A 144 0.58 -10.25 -4.17
C GLY A 144 1.72 -9.26 -4.26
N GLY A 145 1.47 -8.12 -4.93
CA GLY A 145 2.45 -7.05 -5.07
C GLY A 145 2.85 -6.45 -3.72
N TRP A 146 1.89 -6.17 -2.86
CA TRP A 146 2.18 -5.61 -1.54
C TRP A 146 3.04 -6.55 -0.72
N ARG A 147 2.74 -7.86 -0.75
CA ARG A 147 3.55 -8.83 -0.01
C ARG A 147 4.98 -8.85 -0.51
N SER A 148 5.18 -8.85 -1.83
CA SER A 148 6.53 -8.81 -2.41
C SER A 148 7.24 -7.50 -2.10
N HIS A 149 6.57 -6.34 -2.28
CA HIS A 149 7.20 -5.04 -2.03
C HIS A 149 7.56 -4.83 -0.57
N VAL A 150 6.70 -5.25 0.36
CA VAL A 150 7.00 -5.09 1.79
C VAL A 150 8.07 -6.08 2.23
N MET A 151 7.94 -7.35 1.85
CA MET A 151 8.87 -8.38 2.30
C MET A 151 10.24 -8.27 1.64
N ASP A 152 10.28 -7.97 0.36
CA ASP A 152 11.53 -8.00 -0.40
C ASP A 152 12.11 -6.61 -0.61
N SER A 153 11.35 -5.71 -1.21
CA SER A 153 11.88 -4.40 -1.63
C SER A 153 12.05 -3.44 -0.47
N LEU A 154 11.04 -3.28 0.37
CA LEU A 154 11.14 -2.39 1.53
C LEU A 154 12.18 -2.89 2.51
N SER A 155 12.19 -4.19 2.79
CA SER A 155 13.19 -4.78 3.68
C SER A 155 14.61 -4.55 3.16
N ALA A 156 14.81 -4.70 1.84
CA ALA A 156 16.12 -4.45 1.24
C ALA A 156 16.57 -2.99 1.38
N VAL A 157 15.64 -2.04 1.23
CA VAL A 157 15.95 -0.63 1.46
C VAL A 157 16.34 -0.39 2.91
N LEU A 158 15.60 -0.94 3.86
CA LEU A 158 15.88 -0.77 5.28
C LEU A 158 17.25 -1.33 5.67
N GLU A 159 17.66 -2.43 5.06
CA GLU A 159 18.98 -3.03 5.30
C GLU A 159 20.12 -2.09 4.90
N ARG A 160 19.88 -1.19 3.96
CA ARG A 160 20.90 -0.25 3.45
C ARG A 160 20.93 1.08 4.19
N LEU A 161 19.97 1.34 5.04
CA LEU A 161 19.89 2.63 5.77
C LEU A 161 20.74 2.65 7.03
#